data_263db0517de8221e6e15e62b9aee33fd
#
_entry.id   263db0517de8221e6e15e62b9aee33fd
#
_cell.length_a   1.000
_cell.length_b   1.000
_cell.length_c   1.000
_cell.angle_alpha   90.00
_cell.angle_beta   90.00
_cell.angle_gamma   90.00
#
_symmetry.space_group_name_H-M   'P 1'
#
loop_
_entity.id
_entity.type
_entity.pdbx_description
1 polymer ?
#
loop_
_entity_poly.entity_id
_entity_poly.type
_entity_poly.pdbx_seq_one_letter_code
_entity_poly.pdbx_strand_id
1 'polypeptide(L)'
;MAKNKNAVINRTLHTVADLHVREAGEGEPQRRTITGYAILFNTPSAPLYDYRDEMAVEIIAPAAITREFLDGCDIKMTMFHDRQLILARSKNGAGTLKYDVDEKGVSFEFDAPNTVDGDKALELVRRGDISG
;
A
#
# COMPACT_ATOMS: atom_id res chain seq x y z
N MET A 1 -4.36 33.16 -11.20
CA MET A 1 -5.13 32.62 -10.08
C MET A 1 -4.21 32.11 -8.99
N ALA A 2 -4.38 32.57 -7.78
CA ALA A 2 -3.62 32.04 -6.66
C ALA A 2 -4.02 30.59 -6.41
N LYS A 3 -3.03 29.68 -6.36
CA LYS A 3 -3.30 28.31 -5.93
C LYS A 3 -3.68 28.32 -4.46
N ASN A 4 -4.81 27.70 -4.12
CA ASN A 4 -5.20 27.50 -2.74
C ASN A 4 -4.18 26.56 -2.07
N LYS A 5 -3.28 27.13 -1.27
CA LYS A 5 -2.22 26.39 -0.58
C LYS A 5 -2.75 25.36 0.45
N ASN A 6 -4.02 25.46 0.80
CA ASN A 6 -4.67 24.59 1.78
C ASN A 6 -5.57 23.53 1.13
N ALA A 7 -5.59 23.43 -0.19
CA ALA A 7 -6.39 22.41 -0.87
C ALA A 7 -5.81 21.03 -0.62
N VAL A 8 -6.63 20.12 -0.09
CA VAL A 8 -6.28 18.71 0.04
C VAL A 8 -6.38 18.07 -1.34
N ILE A 9 -5.24 17.58 -1.85
CA ILE A 9 -5.18 16.86 -3.11
C ILE A 9 -5.16 15.37 -2.79
N ASN A 10 -6.24 14.68 -3.13
CA ASN A 10 -6.27 13.23 -3.04
C ASN A 10 -5.57 12.63 -4.26
N ARG A 11 -4.54 11.85 -4.02
CA ARG A 11 -3.81 11.15 -5.07
C ARG A 11 -3.87 9.66 -4.83
N THR A 12 -4.11 8.92 -5.89
CA THR A 12 -4.05 7.47 -5.86
C THR A 12 -2.73 7.02 -6.49
N LEU A 13 -1.91 6.38 -5.70
CA LEU A 13 -0.73 5.70 -6.20
C LEU A 13 -1.17 4.31 -6.68
N HIS A 14 -1.03 4.06 -7.97
CA HIS A 14 -1.51 2.83 -8.59
C HIS A 14 -0.50 1.67 -8.54
N THR A 15 0.64 1.88 -7.91
CA THR A 15 1.73 0.92 -8.00
C THR A 15 2.00 0.27 -6.65
N VAL A 16 1.37 -0.86 -6.42
CA VAL A 16 1.87 -1.81 -5.42
C VAL A 16 2.88 -2.70 -6.12
N ALA A 17 4.07 -2.82 -5.56
CA ALA A 17 5.12 -3.68 -6.11
C ALA A 17 5.32 -4.91 -5.24
N ASP A 18 5.75 -6.00 -5.88
CA ASP A 18 6.14 -7.25 -5.21
C ASP A 18 5.03 -7.83 -4.31
N LEU A 19 3.77 -7.62 -4.67
CA LEU A 19 2.61 -8.14 -3.94
C LEU A 19 2.58 -9.66 -4.04
N HIS A 20 2.70 -10.35 -2.91
CA HIS A 20 2.66 -11.80 -2.87
C HIS A 20 2.23 -12.35 -1.51
N VAL A 21 1.79 -13.60 -1.49
CA VAL A 21 1.59 -14.37 -0.27
C VAL A 21 2.90 -15.05 0.09
N ARG A 22 3.34 -14.87 1.35
CA ARG A 22 4.57 -15.51 1.83
C ARG A 22 4.42 -17.04 1.80
N GLU A 23 5.37 -17.73 1.19
CA GLU A 23 5.35 -19.20 1.11
C GLU A 23 5.62 -19.83 2.47
N ALA A 24 4.95 -20.95 2.74
CA ALA A 24 5.25 -21.81 3.89
C ALA A 24 6.53 -22.58 3.64
N GLY A 25 7.30 -22.80 4.71
CA GLY A 25 8.41 -23.74 4.66
C GLY A 25 7.93 -25.19 4.48
N GLU A 26 8.85 -26.07 4.13
CA GLU A 26 8.55 -27.50 3.97
C GLU A 26 8.00 -28.07 5.29
N GLY A 27 6.85 -28.76 5.21
CA GLY A 27 6.15 -29.33 6.37
C GLY A 27 5.40 -28.34 7.25
N GLU A 28 5.40 -27.04 6.92
CA GLU A 28 4.64 -26.01 7.63
C GLU A 28 3.24 -25.84 7.03
N PRO A 29 2.25 -25.42 7.85
CA PRO A 29 0.94 -25.07 7.33
C PRO A 29 1.04 -23.85 6.42
N GLN A 30 0.11 -23.73 5.48
CA GLN A 30 0.06 -22.63 4.54
C GLN A 30 -0.10 -21.28 5.29
N ARG A 31 0.73 -20.30 4.93
CA ARG A 31 0.70 -18.99 5.55
C ARG A 31 -0.40 -18.11 4.98
N ARG A 32 -0.88 -17.19 5.82
CA ARG A 32 -1.87 -16.19 5.45
C ARG A 32 -1.25 -14.79 5.30
N THR A 33 0.06 -14.70 5.29
CA THR A 33 0.80 -13.44 5.27
C THR A 33 0.88 -12.89 3.85
N ILE A 34 0.38 -11.67 3.67
CA ILE A 34 0.50 -10.89 2.42
C ILE A 34 1.55 -9.81 2.65
N THR A 35 2.43 -9.66 1.70
CA THR A 35 3.53 -8.69 1.75
C THR A 35 3.71 -8.01 0.41
N GLY A 36 4.31 -6.82 0.42
CA GLY A 36 4.60 -6.04 -0.77
C GLY A 36 5.13 -4.67 -0.44
N TYR A 37 5.24 -3.82 -1.45
CA TYR A 37 5.56 -2.40 -1.32
C TYR A 37 4.34 -1.57 -1.67
N ALA A 38 3.88 -0.77 -0.73
CA ALA A 38 2.76 0.14 -0.94
C ALA A 38 3.19 1.42 -1.66
N ILE A 39 4.42 1.86 -1.45
CA ILE A 39 4.98 3.07 -2.02
C ILE A 39 6.39 2.76 -2.50
N LEU A 40 6.70 3.15 -3.74
CA LEU A 40 8.05 3.07 -4.29
C LEU A 40 8.67 4.46 -4.37
N PHE A 41 9.90 4.59 -3.88
CA PHE A 41 10.69 5.81 -4.03
C PHE A 41 11.34 5.87 -5.41
N ASN A 42 11.63 7.08 -5.89
CA ASN A 42 12.33 7.34 -7.14
C ASN A 42 11.70 6.67 -8.37
N THR A 43 10.44 6.34 -8.29
CA THR A 43 9.71 5.67 -9.36
C THR A 43 8.62 6.60 -9.89
N PRO A 44 8.60 6.92 -11.20
CA PRO A 44 7.56 7.77 -11.75
C PRO A 44 6.17 7.16 -11.60
N SER A 45 5.21 8.00 -11.23
CA SER A 45 3.79 7.62 -11.24
C SER A 45 3.28 7.42 -12.66
N ALA A 46 2.05 6.89 -12.80
CA ALA A 46 1.31 7.02 -14.04
C ALA A 46 1.17 8.51 -14.40
N PRO A 47 1.01 8.84 -15.70
CA PRO A 47 0.87 10.23 -16.11
C PRO A 47 -0.31 10.91 -15.41
N LEU A 48 -0.06 12.10 -14.89
CA LEU A 48 -1.06 12.97 -14.28
C LEU A 48 -1.30 14.15 -15.22
N TYR A 49 -2.55 14.49 -15.44
CA TYR A 49 -2.93 15.60 -16.30
C TYR A 49 -3.56 16.71 -15.45
N ASP A 50 -3.15 17.94 -15.71
CA ASP A 50 -3.77 19.10 -15.11
C ASP A 50 -5.00 19.56 -15.92
N TYR A 51 -5.64 20.63 -15.49
CA TYR A 51 -6.82 21.19 -16.18
C TYR A 51 -6.51 21.76 -17.59
N ARG A 52 -5.23 21.87 -17.94
CA ARG A 52 -4.77 22.31 -19.27
C ARG A 52 -4.29 21.16 -20.14
N ASP A 53 -4.54 19.92 -19.72
CA ASP A 53 -4.04 18.69 -20.36
C ASP A 53 -2.51 18.61 -20.44
N GLU A 54 -1.81 19.33 -19.55
CA GLU A 54 -0.36 19.19 -19.40
C GLU A 54 -0.03 17.97 -18.57
N MET A 55 0.81 17.11 -19.14
CA MET A 55 1.23 15.88 -18.48
C MET A 55 2.36 16.14 -17.48
N ALA A 56 2.24 15.53 -16.31
CA ALA A 56 3.31 15.45 -15.32
C ALA A 56 3.39 14.04 -14.75
N VAL A 57 4.52 13.68 -14.19
CA VAL A 57 4.68 12.47 -13.37
C VAL A 57 5.09 12.91 -11.97
N GLU A 58 4.68 12.12 -10.99
CA GLU A 58 5.06 12.32 -9.61
C GLU A 58 6.11 11.29 -9.20
N ILE A 59 7.14 11.75 -8.54
CA ILE A 59 8.20 10.91 -8.00
C ILE A 59 8.29 11.21 -6.50
N ILE A 60 8.23 10.18 -5.69
CA ILE A 60 8.37 10.32 -4.24
C ILE A 60 9.84 10.14 -3.87
N ALA A 61 10.42 11.16 -3.25
CA ALA A 61 11.78 11.09 -2.76
C ALA A 61 11.88 10.23 -1.49
N PRO A 62 13.00 9.53 -1.26
CA PRO A 62 13.15 8.67 -0.08
C PRO A 62 12.95 9.39 1.26
N ALA A 63 13.30 10.67 1.35
CA ALA A 63 13.13 11.45 2.56
C ALA A 63 11.70 11.96 2.81
N ALA A 64 10.79 11.80 1.83
CA ALA A 64 9.43 12.31 1.92
C ALA A 64 8.56 11.53 2.90
N ILE A 65 8.85 10.25 3.11
CA ILE A 65 8.10 9.39 4.02
C ILE A 65 9.12 8.68 4.93
N THR A 66 8.96 8.88 6.22
CA THR A 66 9.78 8.25 7.24
C THR A 66 8.97 7.29 8.07
N ARG A 67 9.63 6.33 8.71
CA ARG A 67 8.98 5.44 9.65
C ARG A 67 8.33 6.21 10.81
N GLU A 68 9.00 7.23 11.31
CA GLU A 68 8.49 8.09 12.38
C GLU A 68 7.17 8.76 11.99
N PHE A 69 7.08 9.27 10.76
CA PHE A 69 5.83 9.82 10.24
C PHE A 69 4.72 8.77 10.20
N LEU A 70 5.01 7.57 9.69
CA LEU A 70 4.03 6.48 9.59
C LEU A 70 3.57 6.00 10.98
N ASP A 71 4.45 6.01 11.96
CA ASP A 71 4.12 5.61 13.34
C ASP A 71 3.10 6.56 13.98
N GLY A 72 2.95 7.78 13.49
CA GLY A 72 1.92 8.73 13.91
C GLY A 72 0.62 8.66 13.13
N CYS A 73 0.53 7.82 12.10
CA CYS A 73 -0.62 7.75 11.20
C CYS A 73 -1.63 6.68 11.60
N ASP A 74 -2.85 6.82 11.09
CA ASP A 74 -3.87 5.76 11.03
C ASP A 74 -3.88 5.20 9.61
N ILE A 75 -3.29 4.02 9.43
CA ILE A 75 -3.10 3.38 8.14
C ILE A 75 -4.02 2.17 8.03
N LYS A 76 -4.78 2.11 6.96
CA LYS A 76 -5.66 0.98 6.67
C LYS A 76 -5.25 0.32 5.37
N MET A 77 -5.10 -0.99 5.40
CA MET A 77 -4.96 -1.81 4.21
C MET A 77 -6.34 -2.24 3.75
N THR A 78 -6.70 -1.88 2.54
CA THR A 78 -8.01 -2.18 1.97
C THR A 78 -7.86 -2.99 0.69
N MET A 79 -8.94 -3.66 0.31
CA MET A 79 -9.04 -4.36 -0.97
C MET A 79 -9.81 -3.48 -1.96
N PHE A 80 -9.29 -3.34 -3.19
CA PHE A 80 -9.89 -2.54 -4.27
C PHE A 80 -10.15 -1.07 -3.91
N HIS A 81 -9.34 -0.50 -3.04
CA HIS A 81 -9.56 0.87 -2.51
C HIS A 81 -10.94 1.06 -1.86
N ASP A 82 -11.60 -0.02 -1.50
CA ASP A 82 -12.90 0.02 -0.82
C ASP A 82 -12.69 0.17 0.69
N ARG A 83 -13.13 1.29 1.23
CA ARG A 83 -12.98 1.60 2.65
C ARG A 83 -13.76 0.66 3.57
N GLN A 84 -14.71 -0.10 3.03
CA GLN A 84 -15.47 -1.11 3.78
C GLN A 84 -14.76 -2.45 3.82
N LEU A 85 -13.82 -2.70 2.91
CA LEU A 85 -13.08 -3.95 2.81
C LEU A 85 -11.69 -3.82 3.47
N ILE A 86 -11.68 -3.63 4.79
CA ILE A 86 -10.46 -3.46 5.57
C ILE A 86 -9.86 -4.83 5.87
N LEU A 87 -8.59 -5.01 5.49
CA LEU A 87 -7.84 -6.24 5.71
C LEU A 87 -6.89 -6.14 6.90
N ALA A 88 -6.36 -4.97 7.17
CA ALA A 88 -5.46 -4.72 8.29
C ALA A 88 -5.42 -3.23 8.61
N ARG A 89 -4.92 -2.90 9.81
CA ARG A 89 -4.82 -1.51 10.26
C ARG A 89 -3.63 -1.33 11.18
N SER A 90 -2.97 -0.18 11.06
CA SER A 90 -2.02 0.31 12.05
C SER A 90 -2.44 1.71 12.49
N LYS A 91 -2.64 1.90 13.77
CA LYS A 91 -2.99 3.19 14.37
C LYS A 91 -1.96 3.55 15.42
N ASN A 92 -1.28 4.68 15.21
CA ASN A 92 -0.18 5.12 16.09
C ASN A 92 0.87 4.02 16.31
N GLY A 93 1.25 3.32 15.25
CA GLY A 93 2.27 2.27 15.28
C GLY A 93 1.82 0.92 15.84
N ALA A 94 0.54 0.77 16.18
CA ALA A 94 0.00 -0.47 16.75
C ALA A 94 -1.14 -1.04 15.91
N GLY A 95 -1.18 -2.35 15.74
CA GLY A 95 -2.25 -3.05 15.03
C GLY A 95 -1.76 -4.27 14.26
N THR A 96 -2.59 -4.70 13.32
CA THR A 96 -2.37 -5.89 12.49
C THR A 96 -1.53 -5.63 11.24
N LEU A 97 -1.41 -4.39 10.82
CA LEU A 97 -0.58 -3.99 9.70
C LEU A 97 0.82 -3.63 10.18
N LYS A 98 1.82 -4.30 9.62
CA LYS A 98 3.23 -3.98 9.83
C LYS A 98 3.77 -3.30 8.59
N TYR A 99 4.70 -2.40 8.75
CA TYR A 99 5.35 -1.68 7.66
C TYR A 99 6.81 -1.41 8.02
N ASP A 100 7.59 -1.15 7.00
CA ASP A 100 8.97 -0.69 7.13
C ASP A 100 9.31 0.27 6.00
N VAL A 101 10.33 1.09 6.21
CA VAL A 101 10.84 2.02 5.22
C VAL A 101 12.28 1.65 4.91
N ASP A 102 12.56 1.37 3.65
CA ASP A 102 13.90 1.08 3.15
C ASP A 102 14.25 1.97 1.94
N GLU A 103 15.36 1.69 1.27
CA GLU A 103 15.79 2.47 0.11
C GLU A 103 14.84 2.36 -1.08
N LYS A 104 14.13 1.25 -1.20
CA LYS A 104 13.20 0.99 -2.29
C LYS A 104 11.86 1.67 -2.09
N GLY A 105 11.39 1.76 -0.86
CA GLY A 105 10.10 2.36 -0.56
C GLY A 105 9.55 1.97 0.81
N VAL A 106 8.23 1.98 0.91
CA VAL A 106 7.48 1.57 2.09
C VAL A 106 6.92 0.18 1.86
N SER A 107 7.48 -0.81 2.55
CA SER A 107 7.00 -2.18 2.54
C SER A 107 5.88 -2.39 3.56
N PHE A 108 5.05 -3.39 3.33
CA PHE A 108 4.01 -3.78 4.27
C PHE A 108 3.93 -5.29 4.43
N GLU A 109 3.39 -5.70 5.56
CA GLU A 109 3.13 -7.10 5.88
C GLU A 109 1.91 -7.19 6.79
N PHE A 110 1.02 -8.11 6.51
CA PHE A 110 -0.11 -8.44 7.38
C PHE A 110 -0.60 -9.85 7.13
N ASP A 111 -1.18 -10.46 8.17
CA ASP A 111 -1.89 -11.71 8.01
C ASP A 111 -3.34 -11.43 7.59
N ALA A 112 -3.78 -12.06 6.52
CA ALA A 112 -5.15 -11.90 6.06
C ALA A 112 -6.13 -12.38 7.15
N PRO A 113 -7.17 -11.58 7.44
CA PRO A 113 -8.15 -11.97 8.46
C PRO A 113 -8.88 -13.27 8.09
N ASN A 114 -9.33 -14.01 9.08
CA ASN A 114 -10.11 -15.24 8.92
C ASN A 114 -11.57 -14.90 8.60
N THR A 115 -11.76 -14.25 7.47
CA THR A 115 -13.06 -13.79 6.96
C THR A 115 -13.17 -14.13 5.49
N VAL A 116 -14.38 -14.02 4.94
CA VAL A 116 -14.60 -14.21 3.49
C VAL A 116 -13.71 -13.25 2.67
N ASP A 117 -13.61 -11.99 3.09
CA ASP A 117 -12.78 -11.00 2.39
C ASP A 117 -11.29 -11.32 2.52
N GLY A 118 -10.84 -11.76 3.68
CA GLY A 118 -9.45 -12.16 3.89
C GLY A 118 -9.07 -13.39 3.06
N ASP A 119 -9.93 -14.39 3.01
CA ASP A 119 -9.72 -15.59 2.19
C ASP A 119 -9.69 -15.24 0.70
N LYS A 120 -10.59 -14.36 0.27
CA LYS A 120 -10.63 -13.86 -1.11
C LYS A 120 -9.36 -13.11 -1.48
N ALA A 121 -8.88 -12.23 -0.61
CA ALA A 121 -7.63 -11.49 -0.83
C ALA A 121 -6.44 -12.44 -0.99
N LEU A 122 -6.32 -13.43 -0.12
CA LEU A 122 -5.25 -14.44 -0.21
C LEU A 122 -5.27 -15.17 -1.54
N GLU A 123 -6.41 -15.65 -1.96
CA GLU A 123 -6.54 -16.42 -3.21
C GLU A 123 -6.22 -15.56 -4.43
N LEU A 124 -6.75 -14.35 -4.50
CA LEU A 124 -6.52 -13.46 -5.63
C LEU A 124 -5.07 -12.97 -5.71
N VAL A 125 -4.43 -12.70 -4.59
CA VAL A 125 -3.01 -12.34 -4.55
C VAL A 125 -2.13 -13.54 -4.97
N ARG A 126 -2.42 -14.72 -4.45
CA ARG A 126 -1.67 -15.94 -4.79
C ARG A 126 -1.72 -16.26 -6.27
N ARG A 127 -2.87 -16.06 -6.91
CA ARG A 127 -3.06 -16.25 -8.35
C ARG A 127 -2.48 -15.12 -9.20
N GLY A 128 -2.21 -13.96 -8.61
CA GLY A 128 -1.80 -12.76 -9.34
C GLY A 128 -2.95 -12.03 -10.03
N ASP A 129 -4.20 -12.29 -9.61
CA ASP A 129 -5.39 -11.65 -10.21
C ASP A 129 -5.60 -10.23 -9.68
N ILE A 130 -5.02 -9.87 -8.55
CA ILE A 130 -4.93 -8.49 -8.06
C ILE A 130 -3.48 -8.10 -7.83
N SER A 131 -3.16 -6.87 -8.21
CA SER A 131 -1.81 -6.30 -8.14
C SER A 131 -1.74 -4.98 -7.36
N GLY A 132 -2.84 -4.57 -6.75
CA GLY A 132 -2.92 -3.34 -5.95
C GLY A 132 -4.26 -3.12 -5.30
#